data_6dcf0ff7335a31a8a40586aece984062
#
_entry.id   6dcf0ff7335a31a8a40586aece984062
#
_cell.length_a   1.000
_cell.length_b   1.000
_cell.length_c   1.000
_cell.angle_alpha   90.00
_cell.angle_beta   90.00
_cell.angle_gamma   90.00
#
_symmetry.space_group_name_H-M   'P 1'
#
loop_
_entity.id
_entity.type
_entity.pdbx_description
1 polymer ?
#
loop_
_entity_poly.entity_id
_entity_poly.type
_entity_poly.pdbx_seq_one_letter_code
_entity_poly.pdbx_strand_id
1 'polypeptide(L)'
;MKIAVMGASGLLGAAVCRECLARGHKLLAYANRSWEEPKKNYEVSSLPMEKFDPVMREFFDQWPDAVVNCAAISSPDMVDKNPGHARLINVEAARQLAEVSAHLGARHLQVSTDMVFDGTSSPYRSTDQTNPLSEYGRQKLEAEKQVLATTDINLVVLRITLLNGNSPRGDRSPHERILSALAKGEKPTLFTDEWRQTSSAENVAQLIVELIERPNLNGLFHWAGADIITRHELGKRILQRFGFKEERLGASTLAQSKERVGDRPGKLTFELAPLVSKVKTQPATIDQQLEEMHLPPALYSWYRENVDDPTCYHPRF
;
A
#
# COMPACT_ATOMS: atom_id res chain seq x y z
N MET A 1 4.58 -21.65 -7.55
CA MET A 1 5.84 -20.93 -7.31
C MET A 1 6.03 -20.78 -5.80
N LYS A 2 7.29 -20.65 -5.34
CA LYS A 2 7.63 -20.24 -3.98
C LYS A 2 7.85 -18.73 -3.96
N ILE A 3 6.96 -17.98 -3.29
CA ILE A 3 6.96 -16.51 -3.32
C ILE A 3 7.32 -15.97 -1.94
N ALA A 4 8.37 -15.15 -1.88
CA ALA A 4 8.76 -14.41 -0.68
C ALA A 4 8.08 -13.05 -0.66
N VAL A 5 7.37 -12.71 0.42
CA VAL A 5 6.69 -11.43 0.61
C VAL A 5 7.32 -10.69 1.76
N MET A 6 8.04 -9.60 1.47
CA MET A 6 8.59 -8.69 2.47
C MET A 6 7.53 -7.67 2.90
N GLY A 7 7.42 -7.41 4.19
CA GLY A 7 6.38 -6.52 4.73
C GLY A 7 5.01 -7.19 4.87
N ALA A 8 4.97 -8.50 5.08
CA ALA A 8 3.76 -9.33 5.18
C ALA A 8 2.79 -8.91 6.32
N SER A 9 3.25 -8.18 7.33
CA SER A 9 2.42 -7.62 8.40
C SER A 9 1.78 -6.26 8.07
N GLY A 10 2.07 -5.70 6.89
CA GLY A 10 1.48 -4.44 6.40
C GLY A 10 0.14 -4.65 5.69
N LEU A 11 -0.55 -3.54 5.38
CA LEU A 11 -1.84 -3.55 4.67
C LEU A 11 -1.75 -4.32 3.34
N LEU A 12 -0.84 -3.91 2.46
CA LEU A 12 -0.68 -4.56 1.15
C LEU A 12 -0.02 -5.94 1.25
N GLY A 13 1.06 -6.06 2.05
CA GLY A 13 1.78 -7.34 2.17
C GLY A 13 0.89 -8.48 2.68
N ALA A 14 -0.02 -8.20 3.62
CA ALA A 14 -1.00 -9.17 4.09
C ALA A 14 -2.01 -9.58 2.99
N ALA A 15 -2.47 -8.62 2.17
CA ALA A 15 -3.33 -8.91 1.02
C ALA A 15 -2.60 -9.78 -0.02
N VAL A 16 -1.33 -9.46 -0.32
CA VAL A 16 -0.49 -10.27 -1.23
C VAL A 16 -0.30 -11.71 -0.69
N CYS A 17 -0.06 -11.85 0.62
CA CYS A 17 0.06 -13.19 1.22
C CYS A 17 -1.23 -14.01 1.03
N ARG A 18 -2.41 -13.41 1.25
CA ARG A 18 -3.69 -14.09 1.04
C ARG A 18 -3.89 -14.49 -0.42
N GLU A 19 -3.59 -13.59 -1.35
CA GLU A 19 -3.74 -13.86 -2.78
C GLU A 19 -2.77 -14.94 -3.27
N CYS A 20 -1.51 -14.95 -2.79
CA CYS A 20 -0.57 -16.04 -3.09
C CYS A 20 -1.11 -17.42 -2.67
N LEU A 21 -1.68 -17.52 -1.47
CA LEU A 21 -2.27 -18.76 -0.97
C LEU A 21 -3.52 -19.13 -1.76
N ALA A 22 -4.40 -18.18 -2.07
CA ALA A 22 -5.61 -18.40 -2.85
C ALA A 22 -5.31 -18.95 -4.25
N ARG A 23 -4.17 -18.58 -4.83
CA ARG A 23 -3.70 -19.11 -6.13
C ARG A 23 -2.83 -20.37 -6.00
N GLY A 24 -2.68 -20.93 -4.81
CA GLY A 24 -1.95 -22.19 -4.58
C GLY A 24 -0.42 -22.05 -4.62
N HIS A 25 0.12 -20.85 -4.40
CA HIS A 25 1.56 -20.66 -4.30
C HIS A 25 2.09 -21.05 -2.90
N LYS A 26 3.34 -21.49 -2.84
CA LYS A 26 4.06 -21.65 -1.57
C LYS A 26 4.51 -20.29 -1.08
N LEU A 27 4.04 -19.88 0.10
CA LEU A 27 4.29 -18.56 0.68
C LEU A 27 5.46 -18.61 1.66
N LEU A 28 6.37 -17.62 1.56
CA LEU A 28 7.36 -17.24 2.56
C LEU A 28 7.02 -15.81 2.98
N ALA A 29 6.46 -15.63 4.17
CA ALA A 29 5.99 -14.33 4.64
C ALA A 29 6.94 -13.75 5.69
N TYR A 30 7.48 -12.54 5.44
CA TYR A 30 8.47 -11.89 6.28
C TYR A 30 8.04 -10.48 6.72
N ALA A 31 8.36 -10.15 7.96
CA ALA A 31 8.18 -8.81 8.52
C ALA A 31 9.34 -8.45 9.46
N ASN A 32 9.41 -7.19 9.90
CA ASN A 32 10.43 -6.75 10.87
C ASN A 32 10.34 -7.49 12.22
N ARG A 33 9.14 -7.93 12.61
CA ARG A 33 8.89 -8.75 13.79
C ARG A 33 7.98 -9.91 13.41
N SER A 34 8.22 -11.07 14.00
CA SER A 34 7.30 -12.21 13.88
C SER A 34 5.91 -11.81 14.36
N TRP A 35 4.91 -12.33 13.70
CA TRP A 35 3.53 -12.05 14.05
C TRP A 35 2.64 -13.24 13.69
N GLU A 36 1.96 -13.76 14.70
CA GLU A 36 0.94 -14.79 14.53
C GLU A 36 -0.42 -14.10 14.41
N GLU A 37 -1.08 -14.27 13.29
CA GLU A 37 -2.47 -13.85 13.16
C GLU A 37 -3.37 -15.02 13.52
N PRO A 38 -4.20 -14.90 14.57
CA PRO A 38 -4.99 -16.03 15.12
C PRO A 38 -5.97 -16.66 14.15
N LYS A 39 -6.24 -16.03 13.01
CA LYS A 39 -7.22 -16.48 12.02
C LYS A 39 -6.61 -16.78 10.63
N LYS A 40 -5.29 -16.85 10.48
CA LYS A 40 -4.67 -17.08 9.16
C LYS A 40 -3.92 -18.39 9.07
N ASN A 41 -3.95 -18.96 7.87
CA ASN A 41 -3.30 -20.23 7.54
C ASN A 41 -1.82 -20.08 7.21
N TYR A 42 -1.15 -19.01 7.67
CA TYR A 42 0.28 -18.79 7.43
C TYR A 42 0.95 -18.02 8.57
N GLU A 43 2.21 -18.35 8.78
CA GLU A 43 3.09 -17.70 9.76
C GLU A 43 3.86 -16.56 9.11
N VAL A 44 4.08 -15.47 9.84
CA VAL A 44 4.96 -14.36 9.44
C VAL A 44 6.24 -14.42 10.27
N SER A 45 7.33 -14.77 9.61
CA SER A 45 8.65 -14.87 10.24
C SER A 45 9.31 -13.50 10.40
N SER A 46 10.10 -13.34 11.46
CA SER A 46 10.90 -12.13 11.65
C SER A 46 12.11 -12.14 10.73
N LEU A 47 12.20 -11.14 9.86
CA LEU A 47 13.35 -10.91 8.98
C LEU A 47 13.58 -9.40 8.83
N PRO A 48 14.26 -8.76 9.83
CA PRO A 48 14.56 -7.34 9.79
C PRO A 48 15.47 -6.97 8.62
N MET A 49 15.10 -5.94 7.88
CA MET A 49 15.82 -5.50 6.67
C MET A 49 16.96 -4.52 6.95
N GLU A 50 17.13 -4.06 8.19
CA GLU A 50 18.21 -3.17 8.61
C GLU A 50 19.59 -3.83 8.55
N LYS A 51 19.61 -5.16 8.62
CA LYS A 51 20.81 -5.99 8.49
C LYS A 51 20.60 -6.96 7.34
N PHE A 52 21.32 -6.76 6.26
CA PHE A 52 21.06 -7.52 5.03
C PHE A 52 21.59 -8.95 5.07
N ASP A 53 22.66 -9.25 5.82
CA ASP A 53 23.24 -10.60 5.90
C ASP A 53 22.22 -11.69 6.26
N PRO A 54 21.34 -11.53 7.27
CA PRO A 54 20.28 -12.49 7.56
C PRO A 54 19.29 -12.67 6.39
N VAL A 55 18.94 -11.58 5.68
CA VAL A 55 18.04 -11.63 4.51
C VAL A 55 18.70 -12.45 3.39
N MET A 56 19.95 -12.17 3.11
CA MET A 56 20.71 -12.88 2.08
C MET A 56 20.80 -14.39 2.40
N ARG A 57 21.16 -14.77 3.64
CA ARG A 57 21.22 -16.19 4.06
C ARG A 57 19.87 -16.87 3.88
N GLU A 58 18.81 -16.28 4.39
CA GLU A 58 17.45 -16.82 4.27
C GLU A 58 17.06 -17.04 2.80
N PHE A 59 17.37 -16.09 1.92
CA PHE A 59 17.04 -16.20 0.50
C PHE A 59 17.87 -17.29 -0.22
N PHE A 60 19.13 -17.47 0.14
CA PHE A 60 19.93 -18.59 -0.37
C PHE A 60 19.44 -19.94 0.15
N ASP A 61 18.99 -20.03 1.41
CA ASP A 61 18.47 -21.27 1.99
C ASP A 61 17.07 -21.60 1.41
N GLN A 62 16.21 -20.60 1.25
CA GLN A 62 14.85 -20.81 0.74
C GLN A 62 14.76 -20.90 -0.78
N TRP A 63 15.64 -20.22 -1.51
CA TRP A 63 15.65 -20.14 -2.97
C TRP A 63 14.25 -19.83 -3.56
N PRO A 64 13.67 -18.64 -3.32
CA PRO A 64 12.35 -18.29 -3.82
C PRO A 64 12.34 -18.15 -5.36
N ASP A 65 11.23 -18.52 -5.99
CA ASP A 65 10.99 -18.27 -7.43
C ASP A 65 10.66 -16.78 -7.69
N ALA A 66 10.08 -16.11 -6.70
CA ALA A 66 9.73 -14.69 -6.78
C ALA A 66 9.83 -13.99 -5.43
N VAL A 67 10.09 -12.68 -5.47
CA VAL A 67 10.19 -11.79 -4.32
C VAL A 67 9.28 -10.58 -4.54
N VAL A 68 8.36 -10.34 -3.61
CA VAL A 68 7.49 -9.15 -3.58
C VAL A 68 7.89 -8.27 -2.42
N ASN A 69 8.43 -7.09 -2.70
CA ASN A 69 8.81 -6.13 -1.67
C ASN A 69 7.71 -5.09 -1.43
N CYS A 70 6.89 -5.34 -0.40
CA CYS A 70 5.91 -4.40 0.16
C CYS A 70 6.45 -3.65 1.41
N ALA A 71 7.66 -3.96 1.86
CA ALA A 71 8.24 -3.35 3.05
C ALA A 71 8.67 -1.91 2.79
N ALA A 72 8.23 -0.99 3.65
CA ALA A 72 8.66 0.39 3.66
C ALA A 72 8.29 1.09 4.97
N ILE A 73 9.04 2.11 5.35
CA ILE A 73 8.57 3.14 6.26
C ILE A 73 7.78 4.13 5.39
N SER A 74 6.44 3.96 5.36
CA SER A 74 5.53 4.62 4.39
C SER A 74 4.84 5.87 4.91
N SER A 75 5.01 6.21 6.20
CA SER A 75 4.49 7.46 6.77
C SER A 75 5.51 8.58 6.53
N PRO A 76 5.17 9.66 5.80
CA PRO A 76 6.07 10.81 5.66
C PRO A 76 6.56 11.34 7.00
N ASP A 77 5.68 11.50 7.98
CA ASP A 77 6.05 11.98 9.33
C ASP A 77 7.08 11.08 10.03
N MET A 78 7.04 9.75 9.81
CA MET A 78 8.03 8.83 10.36
C MET A 78 9.37 8.91 9.61
N VAL A 79 9.31 9.11 8.30
CA VAL A 79 10.50 9.32 7.47
C VAL A 79 11.21 10.63 7.88
N ASP A 80 10.45 11.71 8.04
CA ASP A 80 10.99 13.02 8.44
C ASP A 80 11.61 13.00 9.86
N LYS A 81 11.06 12.20 10.78
CA LYS A 81 11.63 12.02 12.13
C LYS A 81 12.97 11.30 12.14
N ASN A 82 13.19 10.35 11.24
CA ASN A 82 14.43 9.58 11.15
C ASN A 82 14.73 9.19 9.70
N PRO A 83 15.14 10.15 8.85
CA PRO A 83 15.35 9.92 7.43
C PRO A 83 16.46 8.92 7.13
N GLY A 84 17.50 8.87 7.96
CA GLY A 84 18.61 7.92 7.81
C GLY A 84 18.16 6.47 8.02
N HIS A 85 17.41 6.19 9.08
CA HIS A 85 16.84 4.85 9.29
C HIS A 85 15.81 4.48 8.21
N ALA A 86 14.97 5.43 7.81
CA ALA A 86 14.02 5.20 6.73
C ALA A 86 14.73 4.85 5.42
N ARG A 87 15.85 5.52 5.11
CA ARG A 87 16.66 5.26 3.93
C ARG A 87 17.23 3.83 3.91
N LEU A 88 17.69 3.30 5.05
CA LEU A 88 18.17 1.92 5.13
C LEU A 88 17.10 0.92 4.65
N ILE A 89 15.82 1.15 5.00
CA ILE A 89 14.71 0.27 4.63
C ILE A 89 14.19 0.59 3.22
N ASN A 90 13.94 1.88 2.95
CA ASN A 90 13.24 2.30 1.74
C ASN A 90 14.13 2.24 0.49
N VAL A 91 15.45 2.41 0.64
CA VAL A 91 16.39 2.49 -0.48
C VAL A 91 17.38 1.33 -0.46
N GLU A 92 18.21 1.23 0.57
CA GLU A 92 19.32 0.27 0.58
C GLU A 92 18.82 -1.18 0.56
N ALA A 93 17.89 -1.51 1.46
CA ALA A 93 17.33 -2.85 1.50
C ALA A 93 16.51 -3.19 0.24
N ALA A 94 15.80 -2.22 -0.37
CA ALA A 94 15.09 -2.43 -1.63
C ALA A 94 16.06 -2.78 -2.78
N ARG A 95 17.18 -2.06 -2.90
CA ARG A 95 18.24 -2.36 -3.87
C ARG A 95 18.83 -3.75 -3.64
N GLN A 96 19.23 -4.05 -2.40
CA GLN A 96 19.84 -5.33 -2.05
C GLN A 96 18.91 -6.53 -2.30
N LEU A 97 17.60 -6.37 -2.03
CA LEU A 97 16.58 -7.38 -2.36
C LEU A 97 16.50 -7.62 -3.88
N ALA A 98 16.55 -6.57 -4.67
CA ALA A 98 16.55 -6.69 -6.13
C ALA A 98 17.82 -7.38 -6.63
N GLU A 99 18.99 -7.04 -6.09
CA GLU A 99 20.27 -7.67 -6.42
C GLU A 99 20.29 -9.17 -6.09
N VAL A 100 19.87 -9.56 -4.88
CA VAL A 100 19.81 -10.98 -4.52
C VAL A 100 18.77 -11.74 -5.35
N SER A 101 17.62 -11.10 -5.65
CA SER A 101 16.62 -11.71 -6.54
C SER A 101 17.18 -11.97 -7.93
N ALA A 102 17.89 -10.99 -8.51
CA ALA A 102 18.55 -11.15 -9.82
C ALA A 102 19.61 -12.27 -9.79
N HIS A 103 20.42 -12.35 -8.72
CA HIS A 103 21.42 -13.39 -8.55
C HIS A 103 20.80 -14.80 -8.48
N LEU A 104 19.65 -14.94 -7.81
CA LEU A 104 18.91 -16.21 -7.69
C LEU A 104 18.09 -16.54 -8.95
N GLY A 105 18.02 -15.64 -9.93
CA GLY A 105 17.10 -15.74 -11.07
C GLY A 105 15.63 -15.59 -10.70
N ALA A 106 15.33 -15.13 -9.48
CA ALA A 106 13.98 -14.93 -8.98
C ALA A 106 13.34 -13.70 -9.62
N ARG A 107 12.02 -13.77 -9.86
CA ARG A 107 11.26 -12.60 -10.30
C ARG A 107 11.10 -11.61 -9.16
N HIS A 108 11.47 -10.35 -9.37
CA HIS A 108 11.36 -9.29 -8.36
C HIS A 108 10.24 -8.32 -8.68
N LEU A 109 9.39 -8.03 -7.70
CA LEU A 109 8.41 -6.94 -7.75
C LEU A 109 8.63 -5.97 -6.59
N GLN A 110 8.97 -4.72 -6.95
CA GLN A 110 9.14 -3.62 -6.01
C GLN A 110 7.90 -2.74 -6.01
N VAL A 111 7.24 -2.60 -4.86
CA VAL A 111 6.15 -1.63 -4.69
C VAL A 111 6.71 -0.23 -4.51
N SER A 112 6.17 0.73 -5.27
CA SER A 112 6.46 2.16 -5.18
C SER A 112 5.17 2.98 -4.99
N THR A 113 5.19 4.29 -5.22
CA THR A 113 4.16 5.23 -4.80
C THR A 113 3.91 6.33 -5.84
N ASP A 114 2.69 6.87 -5.84
CA ASP A 114 2.32 8.10 -6.54
C ASP A 114 3.02 9.36 -5.99
N MET A 115 3.54 9.31 -4.76
CA MET A 115 4.24 10.44 -4.14
C MET A 115 5.62 10.74 -4.76
N VAL A 116 6.02 10.03 -5.81
CA VAL A 116 7.15 10.42 -6.67
C VAL A 116 6.82 11.62 -7.58
N PHE A 117 5.56 12.05 -7.60
CA PHE A 117 5.06 13.19 -8.37
C PHE A 117 4.59 14.34 -7.47
N ASP A 118 4.56 15.55 -8.01
CA ASP A 118 4.17 16.78 -7.31
C ASP A 118 2.67 17.12 -7.38
N GLY A 119 1.92 16.45 -8.24
CA GLY A 119 0.49 16.69 -8.40
C GLY A 119 0.11 17.83 -9.34
N THR A 120 1.05 18.41 -10.09
CA THR A 120 0.81 19.57 -10.98
C THR A 120 0.30 19.19 -12.37
N SER A 121 0.59 17.97 -12.84
CA SER A 121 0.34 17.53 -14.22
C SER A 121 -0.44 16.22 -14.32
N SER A 122 -1.27 15.92 -13.32
CA SER A 122 -2.11 14.72 -13.25
C SER A 122 -3.18 14.67 -14.38
N PRO A 123 -3.47 13.49 -15.01
CA PRO A 123 -2.97 12.16 -14.68
C PRO A 123 -1.56 11.90 -15.21
N TYR A 124 -0.74 11.17 -14.41
CA TYR A 124 0.64 10.86 -14.77
C TYR A 124 0.78 9.53 -15.51
N ARG A 125 1.64 9.52 -16.53
CA ARG A 125 2.17 8.31 -17.19
C ARG A 125 3.39 7.79 -16.46
N SER A 126 3.69 6.51 -16.61
CA SER A 126 4.91 5.93 -16.04
C SER A 126 6.21 6.56 -16.55
N THR A 127 6.17 7.18 -17.72
CA THR A 127 7.30 7.87 -18.38
C THR A 127 7.40 9.35 -18.04
N ASP A 128 6.43 9.94 -17.34
CA ASP A 128 6.45 11.36 -17.02
C ASP A 128 7.53 11.69 -16.00
N GLN A 129 8.02 12.93 -16.06
CA GLN A 129 9.05 13.41 -15.16
C GLN A 129 8.55 13.41 -13.71
N THR A 130 9.33 12.82 -12.82
CA THR A 130 9.06 12.77 -11.39
C THR A 130 9.57 14.02 -10.68
N ASN A 131 8.81 14.49 -9.66
CA ASN A 131 9.17 15.62 -8.82
C ASN A 131 8.61 15.44 -7.39
N PRO A 132 9.22 14.59 -6.54
CA PRO A 132 8.69 14.30 -5.22
C PRO A 132 8.80 15.48 -4.26
N LEU A 133 7.72 15.86 -3.58
CA LEU A 133 7.68 16.95 -2.61
C LEU A 133 8.17 16.54 -1.22
N SER A 134 8.04 15.27 -0.84
CA SER A 134 8.39 14.73 0.49
C SER A 134 9.68 13.92 0.48
N GLU A 135 10.33 13.79 1.64
CA GLU A 135 11.48 12.90 1.80
C GLU A 135 11.14 11.44 1.51
N TYR A 136 9.95 10.99 1.94
CA TYR A 136 9.42 9.67 1.58
C TYR A 136 9.38 9.47 0.06
N GLY A 137 8.82 10.43 -0.68
CA GLY A 137 8.76 10.37 -2.15
C GLY A 137 10.14 10.34 -2.79
N ARG A 138 11.10 11.13 -2.28
CA ARG A 138 12.50 11.14 -2.75
C ARG A 138 13.18 9.79 -2.54
N GLN A 139 13.03 9.18 -1.35
CA GLN A 139 13.59 7.86 -1.05
C GLN A 139 12.97 6.77 -1.93
N LYS A 140 11.65 6.81 -2.15
CA LYS A 140 10.98 5.84 -3.04
C LYS A 140 11.44 5.97 -4.49
N LEU A 141 11.59 7.19 -5.00
CA LEU A 141 12.12 7.46 -6.34
C LEU A 141 13.57 6.98 -6.48
N GLU A 142 14.39 7.19 -5.46
CA GLU A 142 15.78 6.70 -5.45
C GLU A 142 15.82 5.17 -5.47
N ALA A 143 14.98 4.53 -4.66
CA ALA A 143 14.83 3.07 -4.67
C ALA A 143 14.41 2.53 -6.05
N GLU A 144 13.44 3.17 -6.73
CA GLU A 144 13.06 2.79 -8.10
C GLU A 144 14.26 2.79 -9.05
N LYS A 145 15.05 3.88 -9.03
CA LYS A 145 16.23 4.01 -9.90
C LYS A 145 17.27 2.93 -9.63
N GLN A 146 17.55 2.66 -8.35
CA GLN A 146 18.54 1.66 -7.96
C GLN A 146 18.05 0.24 -8.28
N VAL A 147 16.78 -0.08 -8.03
CA VAL A 147 16.16 -1.38 -8.34
C VAL A 147 16.12 -1.61 -9.86
N LEU A 148 15.69 -0.63 -10.65
CA LEU A 148 15.65 -0.74 -12.12
C LEU A 148 17.04 -0.86 -12.75
N ALA A 149 18.10 -0.41 -12.07
CA ALA A 149 19.46 -0.55 -12.53
C ALA A 149 20.06 -1.97 -12.30
N THR A 150 19.38 -2.85 -11.55
CA THR A 150 19.92 -4.19 -11.25
C THR A 150 19.79 -5.17 -12.41
N THR A 151 18.69 -5.12 -13.16
CA THR A 151 18.40 -6.02 -14.28
C THR A 151 17.24 -5.50 -15.12
N ASP A 152 17.24 -5.84 -16.41
CA ASP A 152 16.16 -5.54 -17.36
C ASP A 152 15.12 -6.67 -17.47
N ILE A 153 15.39 -7.82 -16.86
CA ILE A 153 14.53 -9.01 -16.94
C ILE A 153 14.06 -9.44 -15.56
N ASN A 154 12.90 -10.10 -15.51
CA ASN A 154 12.32 -10.61 -14.26
C ASN A 154 12.09 -9.53 -13.18
N LEU A 155 11.93 -8.29 -13.58
CA LEU A 155 11.81 -7.15 -12.68
C LEU A 155 10.57 -6.29 -12.98
N VAL A 156 9.81 -5.97 -11.94
CA VAL A 156 8.70 -5.04 -11.99
C VAL A 156 8.85 -4.00 -10.89
N VAL A 157 8.71 -2.73 -11.23
CA VAL A 157 8.44 -1.65 -10.28
C VAL A 157 6.99 -1.22 -10.47
N LEU A 158 6.19 -1.30 -9.42
CA LEU A 158 4.77 -0.96 -9.46
C LEU A 158 4.50 0.26 -8.58
N ARG A 159 4.24 1.42 -9.20
CA ARG A 159 3.74 2.60 -8.50
C ARG A 159 2.25 2.43 -8.24
N ILE A 160 1.86 2.57 -6.99
CA ILE A 160 0.47 2.50 -6.54
C ILE A 160 0.05 3.81 -5.89
N THR A 161 -1.24 4.00 -5.77
CA THR A 161 -1.86 5.16 -5.14
C THR A 161 -2.27 4.87 -3.70
N LEU A 162 -3.02 5.80 -3.07
CA LEU A 162 -3.56 5.64 -1.72
C LEU A 162 -4.36 4.33 -1.61
N LEU A 163 -3.98 3.48 -0.67
CA LEU A 163 -4.62 2.19 -0.45
C LEU A 163 -5.77 2.26 0.55
N ASN A 164 -6.91 1.70 0.17
CA ASN A 164 -7.98 1.24 1.03
C ASN A 164 -7.82 -0.26 1.33
N GLY A 165 -8.47 -0.78 2.37
CA GLY A 165 -8.48 -2.21 2.69
C GLY A 165 -8.27 -2.46 4.18
N ASN A 166 -8.21 -3.71 4.58
CA ASN A 166 -8.16 -4.12 5.98
C ASN A 166 -6.76 -4.51 6.39
N SER A 167 -6.13 -3.71 7.25
CA SER A 167 -4.82 -4.04 7.77
C SER A 167 -4.91 -5.04 8.93
N PRO A 168 -3.88 -5.87 9.13
CA PRO A 168 -3.88 -6.85 10.19
C PRO A 168 -4.12 -6.29 11.60
N ARG A 169 -3.65 -5.06 11.85
CA ARG A 169 -3.80 -4.37 13.14
C ARG A 169 -4.97 -3.39 13.20
N GLY A 170 -5.67 -3.15 12.09
CA GLY A 170 -6.78 -2.22 12.03
C GLY A 170 -6.40 -0.74 12.17
N ASP A 171 -5.19 -0.34 11.75
CA ASP A 171 -4.64 1.00 11.99
C ASP A 171 -3.99 1.68 10.77
N ARG A 172 -3.99 1.05 9.58
CA ARG A 172 -3.23 1.52 8.42
C ARG A 172 -4.06 2.22 7.36
N SER A 173 -5.25 1.74 7.08
CA SER A 173 -6.08 2.26 5.99
C SER A 173 -6.88 3.50 6.40
N PRO A 174 -7.41 4.27 5.44
CA PRO A 174 -8.22 5.45 5.72
C PRO A 174 -9.40 5.21 6.64
N HIS A 175 -10.21 4.16 6.40
CA HIS A 175 -11.38 3.89 7.23
C HIS A 175 -11.00 3.49 8.66
N GLU A 176 -9.94 2.69 8.83
CA GLU A 176 -9.45 2.28 10.15
C GLU A 176 -9.03 3.50 10.99
N ARG A 177 -8.32 4.44 10.36
CA ARG A 177 -7.87 5.68 11.03
C ARG A 177 -9.04 6.61 11.36
N ILE A 178 -10.01 6.77 10.46
CA ILE A 178 -11.21 7.59 10.70
C ILE A 178 -12.00 7.02 11.86
N LEU A 179 -12.31 5.71 11.82
CA LEU A 179 -13.09 5.06 12.88
C LEU A 179 -12.35 5.06 14.23
N SER A 180 -11.03 4.85 14.22
CA SER A 180 -10.20 4.93 15.44
C SER A 180 -10.17 6.34 16.04
N ALA A 181 -10.13 7.39 15.22
CA ALA A 181 -10.20 8.76 15.69
C ALA A 181 -11.57 9.06 16.30
N LEU A 182 -12.67 8.65 15.66
CA LEU A 182 -14.02 8.78 16.21
C LEU A 182 -14.16 8.04 17.55
N ALA A 183 -13.58 6.85 17.67
CA ALA A 183 -13.61 6.09 18.92
C ALA A 183 -12.86 6.77 20.07
N LYS A 184 -11.91 7.66 19.76
CA LYS A 184 -11.23 8.52 20.73
C LYS A 184 -11.97 9.83 21.04
N GLY A 185 -13.14 10.05 20.44
CA GLY A 185 -13.89 11.30 20.54
C GLY A 185 -13.33 12.45 19.69
N GLU A 186 -12.42 12.15 18.75
CA GLU A 186 -11.82 13.14 17.85
C GLU A 186 -12.74 13.37 16.64
N LYS A 187 -12.65 14.56 16.04
CA LYS A 187 -13.31 14.89 14.76
C LYS A 187 -12.25 14.94 13.65
N PRO A 188 -12.07 13.86 12.86
CA PRO A 188 -11.07 13.84 11.80
C PRO A 188 -11.36 14.92 10.76
N THR A 189 -10.37 15.75 10.44
CA THR A 189 -10.47 16.78 9.41
C THR A 189 -9.78 16.31 8.13
N LEU A 190 -10.51 16.29 7.02
CA LEU A 190 -10.06 15.79 5.72
C LEU A 190 -10.09 16.89 4.66
N PHE A 191 -9.22 16.77 3.65
CA PHE A 191 -9.04 17.78 2.62
C PHE A 191 -10.10 17.66 1.51
N THR A 192 -10.71 18.79 1.16
CA THR A 192 -11.70 18.92 0.08
C THR A 192 -11.05 19.10 -1.30
N ASP A 193 -9.77 19.42 -1.33
CA ASP A 193 -8.96 19.72 -2.52
C ASP A 193 -7.76 18.77 -2.71
N GLU A 194 -7.65 17.73 -1.90
CA GLU A 194 -6.68 16.64 -2.08
C GLU A 194 -7.34 15.47 -2.81
N TRP A 195 -7.08 15.38 -4.14
CA TRP A 195 -7.64 14.37 -5.02
C TRP A 195 -6.74 13.14 -5.14
N ARG A 196 -7.35 11.96 -5.04
CA ARG A 196 -6.66 10.67 -5.20
C ARG A 196 -7.48 9.71 -6.05
N GLN A 197 -6.79 8.87 -6.80
CA GLN A 197 -7.35 7.71 -7.48
C GLN A 197 -7.07 6.50 -6.61
N THR A 198 -7.90 6.28 -5.58
CA THR A 198 -7.64 5.28 -4.53
C THR A 198 -7.67 3.85 -5.06
N SER A 199 -6.87 2.97 -4.47
CA SER A 199 -6.82 1.54 -4.79
C SER A 199 -7.26 0.67 -3.62
N SER A 200 -7.83 -0.50 -3.90
CA SER A 200 -8.01 -1.54 -2.89
C SER A 200 -6.72 -2.36 -2.72
N ALA A 201 -6.36 -2.67 -1.50
CA ALA A 201 -5.22 -3.53 -1.22
C ALA A 201 -5.40 -4.94 -1.80
N GLU A 202 -6.62 -5.47 -1.79
CA GLU A 202 -6.96 -6.76 -2.39
C GLU A 202 -6.81 -6.72 -3.93
N ASN A 203 -7.31 -5.66 -4.58
CA ASN A 203 -7.18 -5.50 -6.02
C ASN A 203 -5.72 -5.35 -6.45
N VAL A 204 -4.92 -4.56 -5.72
CA VAL A 204 -3.48 -4.43 -5.97
C VAL A 204 -2.76 -5.76 -5.75
N ALA A 205 -3.14 -6.55 -4.73
CA ALA A 205 -2.56 -7.86 -4.48
C ALA A 205 -2.85 -8.85 -5.63
N GLN A 206 -4.08 -8.85 -6.16
CA GLN A 206 -4.44 -9.65 -7.34
C GLN A 206 -3.55 -9.30 -8.54
N LEU A 207 -3.35 -8.01 -8.80
CA LEU A 207 -2.45 -7.56 -9.86
C LEU A 207 -1.00 -7.97 -9.60
N ILE A 208 -0.49 -7.80 -8.38
CA ILE A 208 0.88 -8.16 -8.03
C ILE A 208 1.12 -9.64 -8.32
N VAL A 209 0.24 -10.52 -7.88
CA VAL A 209 0.40 -11.96 -8.12
C VAL A 209 0.26 -12.27 -9.62
N GLU A 210 -0.66 -11.63 -10.33
CA GLU A 210 -0.75 -11.76 -11.78
C GLU A 210 0.55 -11.32 -12.48
N LEU A 211 1.18 -10.22 -12.05
CA LEU A 211 2.47 -9.77 -12.59
C LEU A 211 3.62 -10.74 -12.29
N ILE A 212 3.60 -11.36 -11.11
CA ILE A 212 4.56 -12.42 -10.76
C ILE A 212 4.41 -13.63 -11.69
N GLU A 213 3.20 -14.03 -12.02
CA GLU A 213 2.90 -15.14 -12.93
C GLU A 213 3.18 -14.85 -14.41
N ARG A 214 3.47 -13.58 -14.77
CA ARG A 214 3.65 -13.11 -16.15
C ARG A 214 5.05 -12.54 -16.39
N PRO A 215 6.06 -13.39 -16.61
CA PRO A 215 7.47 -12.99 -16.73
C PRO A 215 7.77 -12.09 -17.94
N ASN A 216 6.85 -12.01 -18.90
CA ASN A 216 6.94 -11.12 -20.06
C ASN A 216 6.59 -9.65 -19.78
N LEU A 217 6.04 -9.34 -18.59
CA LEU A 217 5.71 -7.97 -18.17
C LEU A 217 6.81 -7.46 -17.24
N ASN A 218 7.78 -6.73 -17.76
CA ASN A 218 8.92 -6.17 -17.02
C ASN A 218 8.92 -4.64 -17.08
N GLY A 219 9.61 -4.00 -16.12
CA GLY A 219 9.81 -2.56 -16.06
C GLY A 219 8.88 -1.84 -15.09
N LEU A 220 8.64 -0.55 -15.34
CA LEU A 220 7.90 0.36 -14.48
C LEU A 220 6.44 0.47 -14.93
N PHE A 221 5.52 0.24 -14.00
CA PHE A 221 4.07 0.34 -14.25
C PHE A 221 3.38 1.19 -13.19
N HIS A 222 2.20 1.71 -13.56
CA HIS A 222 1.26 2.40 -12.69
C HIS A 222 0.03 1.55 -12.43
N TRP A 223 -0.50 1.60 -11.20
CA TRP A 223 -1.79 1.03 -10.86
C TRP A 223 -2.57 1.87 -9.87
N ALA A 224 -3.86 2.02 -10.13
CA ALA A 224 -4.81 2.72 -9.29
C ALA A 224 -6.20 2.12 -9.45
N GLY A 225 -7.17 2.57 -8.63
CA GLY A 225 -8.57 2.22 -8.82
C GLY A 225 -9.21 2.95 -10.02
N ALA A 226 -10.50 2.67 -10.23
CA ALA A 226 -11.25 3.22 -11.37
C ALA A 226 -11.62 4.70 -11.17
N ASP A 227 -11.84 5.13 -9.92
CA ASP A 227 -12.44 6.42 -9.61
C ASP A 227 -11.46 7.40 -8.97
N ILE A 228 -11.71 8.69 -9.21
CA ILE A 228 -10.98 9.80 -8.60
C ILE A 228 -11.88 10.46 -7.56
N ILE A 229 -11.39 10.62 -6.33
CA ILE A 229 -12.16 11.13 -5.22
C ILE A 229 -11.31 12.06 -4.33
N THR A 230 -11.91 13.04 -3.67
CA THR A 230 -11.22 13.83 -2.65
C THR A 230 -11.09 13.03 -1.34
N ARG A 231 -10.11 13.42 -0.50
CA ARG A 231 -9.97 12.80 0.84
C ARG A 231 -11.22 12.98 1.66
N HIS A 232 -11.86 14.15 1.59
CA HIS A 232 -13.08 14.45 2.32
C HIS A 232 -14.26 13.62 1.83
N GLU A 233 -14.46 13.51 0.52
CA GLU A 233 -15.55 12.71 -0.05
C GLU A 233 -15.35 11.22 0.24
N LEU A 234 -14.12 10.71 0.17
CA LEU A 234 -13.82 9.34 0.60
C LEU A 234 -14.22 9.12 2.07
N GLY A 235 -13.89 10.08 2.95
CA GLY A 235 -14.25 10.02 4.37
C GLY A 235 -15.76 9.97 4.58
N LYS A 236 -16.53 10.78 3.85
CA LYS A 236 -18.01 10.78 3.89
C LYS A 236 -18.57 9.41 3.48
N ARG A 237 -18.11 8.86 2.37
CA ARG A 237 -18.53 7.52 1.91
C ARG A 237 -18.16 6.42 2.90
N ILE A 238 -17.00 6.51 3.57
CA ILE A 238 -16.61 5.61 4.64
C ILE A 238 -17.60 5.71 5.81
N LEU A 239 -17.93 6.92 6.27
CA LEU A 239 -18.90 7.10 7.36
C LEU A 239 -20.26 6.54 6.98
N GLN A 240 -20.76 6.84 5.80
CA GLN A 240 -22.01 6.33 5.27
C GLN A 240 -22.03 4.79 5.22
N ARG A 241 -20.93 4.16 4.75
CA ARG A 241 -20.76 2.69 4.72
C ARG A 241 -20.91 2.05 6.10
N PHE A 242 -20.42 2.73 7.17
CA PHE A 242 -20.47 2.24 8.53
C PHE A 242 -21.64 2.81 9.35
N GLY A 243 -22.60 3.51 8.73
CA GLY A 243 -23.80 4.02 9.38
C GLY A 243 -23.57 5.23 10.29
N PHE A 244 -22.54 6.03 10.04
CA PHE A 244 -22.26 7.28 10.75
C PHE A 244 -22.65 8.49 9.93
N LYS A 245 -23.09 9.55 10.62
CA LYS A 245 -23.41 10.85 10.01
C LYS A 245 -22.15 11.59 9.56
N GLU A 246 -22.26 12.30 8.42
CA GLU A 246 -21.14 13.04 7.81
C GLU A 246 -20.62 14.19 8.68
N GLU A 247 -21.46 14.78 9.54
CA GLU A 247 -21.11 15.86 10.46
C GLU A 247 -20.01 15.48 11.46
N ARG A 248 -19.73 14.18 11.60
CA ARG A 248 -18.61 13.65 12.41
C ARG A 248 -17.24 13.92 11.76
N LEU A 249 -17.20 14.38 10.49
CA LEU A 249 -15.98 14.82 9.82
C LEU A 249 -15.86 16.35 9.81
N GLY A 250 -14.62 16.81 9.89
CA GLY A 250 -14.23 18.18 9.58
C GLY A 250 -13.75 18.29 8.14
N ALA A 251 -13.90 19.46 7.53
CA ALA A 251 -13.40 19.80 6.22
C ALA A 251 -12.31 20.88 6.30
N SER A 252 -11.27 20.78 5.46
CA SER A 252 -10.23 21.80 5.32
C SER A 252 -9.70 21.77 3.88
N THR A 253 -8.93 22.80 3.50
CA THR A 253 -8.16 22.82 2.27
C THR A 253 -6.67 22.63 2.57
N LEU A 254 -5.90 22.23 1.55
CA LEU A 254 -4.44 22.11 1.65
C LEU A 254 -3.82 23.46 2.04
N ALA A 255 -4.29 24.55 1.44
CA ALA A 255 -3.82 25.90 1.76
C ALA A 255 -4.03 26.27 3.24
N GLN A 256 -5.22 25.99 3.81
CA GLN A 256 -5.53 26.25 5.22
C GLN A 256 -4.70 25.41 6.21
N SER A 257 -4.15 24.31 5.77
CA SER A 257 -3.41 23.37 6.61
C SER A 257 -1.92 23.32 6.32
N LYS A 258 -1.39 24.14 5.40
CA LYS A 258 0.00 24.08 4.90
C LYS A 258 1.04 24.11 6.02
N GLU A 259 0.88 24.98 7.01
CA GLU A 259 1.81 25.09 8.15
C GLU A 259 1.86 23.81 8.99
N ARG A 260 0.74 23.08 9.06
CA ARG A 260 0.62 21.85 9.85
C ARG A 260 1.11 20.61 9.10
N VAL A 261 0.91 20.52 7.79
CA VAL A 261 1.13 19.29 7.01
C VAL A 261 2.21 19.41 5.94
N GLY A 262 2.81 20.60 5.78
CA GLY A 262 3.81 20.88 4.73
C GLY A 262 3.22 20.87 3.32
N ASP A 263 4.10 20.81 2.32
CA ASP A 263 3.71 20.72 0.91
C ASP A 263 3.21 19.31 0.58
N ARG A 264 1.97 19.23 0.09
CA ARG A 264 1.34 17.98 -0.36
C ARG A 264 0.83 18.12 -1.79
N PRO A 265 0.96 17.06 -2.60
CA PRO A 265 0.38 17.06 -3.94
C PRO A 265 -1.14 17.20 -3.87
N GLY A 266 -1.70 18.17 -4.59
CA GLY A 266 -3.15 18.38 -4.64
C GLY A 266 -3.89 17.28 -5.38
N LYS A 267 -3.33 16.81 -6.53
CA LYS A 267 -3.98 15.77 -7.33
C LYS A 267 -2.97 14.73 -7.80
N LEU A 268 -3.14 13.50 -7.34
CA LEU A 268 -2.35 12.35 -7.78
C LEU A 268 -3.28 11.29 -8.39
N THR A 269 -3.21 11.16 -9.72
CA THR A 269 -3.93 10.16 -10.50
C THR A 269 -3.02 9.62 -11.60
N PHE A 270 -3.27 8.40 -12.05
CA PHE A 270 -2.45 7.69 -13.01
C PHE A 270 -3.19 7.43 -14.32
N GLU A 271 -2.46 7.48 -15.43
CA GLU A 271 -2.81 6.79 -16.63
C GLU A 271 -2.35 5.32 -16.49
N LEU A 272 -3.29 4.38 -16.64
CA LEU A 272 -3.04 2.97 -16.39
C LEU A 272 -2.62 2.18 -17.65
N ALA A 273 -2.73 2.82 -18.82
CA ALA A 273 -2.22 2.24 -20.05
C ALA A 273 -0.67 2.23 -20.04
N PRO A 274 -0.01 1.23 -20.64
CA PRO A 274 -0.61 0.09 -21.33
C PRO A 274 -0.92 -1.12 -20.45
N LEU A 275 -0.66 -1.05 -19.13
CA LEU A 275 -0.76 -2.22 -18.24
C LEU A 275 -2.20 -2.77 -18.18
N VAL A 276 -3.19 -1.91 -17.99
CA VAL A 276 -4.60 -2.31 -17.84
C VAL A 276 -5.13 -3.17 -19.01
N SER A 277 -4.63 -2.96 -20.22
CA SER A 277 -5.00 -3.78 -21.38
C SER A 277 -4.25 -5.11 -21.47
N LYS A 278 -3.20 -5.30 -20.66
CA LYS A 278 -2.34 -6.48 -20.71
C LYS A 278 -2.62 -7.46 -19.57
N VAL A 279 -3.43 -7.09 -18.58
CA VAL A 279 -3.72 -7.90 -17.39
C VAL A 279 -5.21 -8.23 -17.31
N LYS A 280 -5.55 -9.31 -16.58
CA LYS A 280 -6.94 -9.71 -16.32
C LYS A 280 -7.55 -8.89 -15.19
N THR A 281 -6.74 -8.56 -14.18
CA THR A 281 -7.15 -7.71 -13.06
C THR A 281 -7.59 -6.35 -13.60
N GLN A 282 -8.78 -5.89 -13.20
CA GLN A 282 -9.30 -4.58 -13.57
C GLN A 282 -9.30 -3.64 -12.37
N PRO A 283 -9.15 -2.31 -12.56
CA PRO A 283 -9.21 -1.33 -11.48
C PRO A 283 -10.53 -1.42 -10.71
N ALA A 284 -10.44 -1.54 -9.37
CA ALA A 284 -11.64 -1.58 -8.53
C ALA A 284 -12.29 -0.19 -8.41
N THR A 285 -13.62 -0.13 -8.51
CA THR A 285 -14.39 1.09 -8.25
C THR A 285 -14.36 1.44 -6.76
N ILE A 286 -14.71 2.70 -6.43
CA ILE A 286 -14.78 3.11 -5.01
C ILE A 286 -15.84 2.30 -4.24
N ASP A 287 -16.96 1.94 -4.90
CA ASP A 287 -18.01 1.15 -4.25
C ASP A 287 -17.50 -0.27 -3.92
N GLN A 288 -16.79 -0.92 -4.83
CA GLN A 288 -16.13 -2.20 -4.57
C GLN A 288 -15.12 -2.10 -3.43
N GLN A 289 -14.30 -1.04 -3.40
CA GLN A 289 -13.35 -0.81 -2.32
C GLN A 289 -14.04 -0.61 -0.95
N LEU A 290 -15.20 0.09 -0.93
CA LEU A 290 -15.98 0.29 0.29
C LEU A 290 -16.62 -1.03 0.79
N GLU A 291 -17.12 -1.87 -0.12
CA GLU A 291 -17.67 -3.19 0.22
C GLU A 291 -16.65 -4.11 0.87
N GLU A 292 -15.38 -4.02 0.49
CA GLU A 292 -14.27 -4.77 1.07
C GLU A 292 -13.90 -4.31 2.48
N MET A 293 -14.25 -3.08 2.90
CA MET A 293 -13.87 -2.53 4.21
C MET A 293 -14.63 -3.20 5.35
N HIS A 294 -13.89 -3.65 6.34
CA HIS A 294 -14.42 -4.25 7.56
C HIS A 294 -14.15 -3.37 8.78
N LEU A 295 -15.04 -3.42 9.74
CA LEU A 295 -14.84 -2.78 11.04
C LEU A 295 -13.67 -3.46 11.76
N PRO A 296 -12.64 -2.71 12.21
CA PRO A 296 -11.59 -3.28 13.04
C PRO A 296 -12.16 -3.95 14.30
N PRO A 297 -11.77 -5.21 14.62
CA PRO A 297 -12.35 -5.95 15.75
C PRO A 297 -12.25 -5.20 17.08
N ALA A 298 -11.16 -4.46 17.30
CA ALA A 298 -10.96 -3.66 18.50
C ALA A 298 -11.98 -2.53 18.69
N LEU A 299 -12.66 -2.12 17.62
CA LEU A 299 -13.66 -1.03 17.65
C LEU A 299 -15.10 -1.54 17.77
N TYR A 300 -15.32 -2.85 17.86
CA TYR A 300 -16.67 -3.43 17.78
C TYR A 300 -17.58 -2.98 18.91
N SER A 301 -17.13 -2.98 20.17
CA SER A 301 -17.93 -2.54 21.31
C SER A 301 -18.31 -1.06 21.19
N TRP A 302 -17.32 -0.21 20.87
CA TRP A 302 -17.54 1.21 20.62
C TRP A 302 -18.55 1.45 19.48
N TYR A 303 -18.40 0.73 18.38
CA TYR A 303 -19.27 0.85 17.21
C TYR A 303 -20.73 0.58 17.57
N ARG A 304 -21.03 -0.49 18.30
CA ARG A 304 -22.40 -0.86 18.72
C ARG A 304 -23.08 0.22 19.57
N GLU A 305 -22.30 0.95 20.37
CA GLU A 305 -22.80 1.98 21.28
C GLU A 305 -22.95 3.35 20.59
N ASN A 306 -22.26 3.59 19.48
CA ASN A 306 -22.10 4.93 18.91
C ASN A 306 -22.55 5.06 17.46
N VAL A 307 -22.91 3.97 16.78
CA VAL A 307 -23.39 3.99 15.39
C VAL A 307 -24.74 4.72 15.31
N ASP A 308 -24.89 5.61 14.31
CA ASP A 308 -26.14 6.37 14.12
C ASP A 308 -27.20 5.49 13.41
N ASP A 309 -26.81 4.65 12.46
CA ASP A 309 -27.67 3.69 11.76
C ASP A 309 -27.03 2.31 11.67
N PRO A 310 -27.39 1.36 12.54
CA PRO A 310 -26.82 0.02 12.55
C PRO A 310 -27.23 -0.87 11.36
N THR A 311 -28.16 -0.42 10.51
CA THR A 311 -28.62 -1.19 9.34
C THR A 311 -27.66 -1.09 8.16
N CYS A 312 -26.78 -0.06 8.12
CA CYS A 312 -25.85 0.19 7.04
C CYS A 312 -24.71 -0.83 6.95
N TYR A 313 -24.30 -1.41 8.08
CA TYR A 313 -23.17 -2.34 8.14
C TYR A 313 -23.44 -3.51 9.10
N HIS A 314 -23.29 -4.71 8.55
CA HIS A 314 -23.34 -5.94 9.35
C HIS A 314 -21.93 -6.52 9.49
N PRO A 315 -21.35 -6.54 10.72
CA PRO A 315 -20.05 -7.13 10.96
C PRO A 315 -20.00 -8.59 10.49
N ARG A 316 -18.99 -8.93 9.70
CA ARG A 316 -18.70 -10.32 9.35
C ARG A 316 -17.65 -10.81 10.34
N PHE A 317 -17.94 -11.89 11.06
CA PHE A 317 -17.08 -12.53 12.06
C PHE A 317 -16.31 -13.71 11.47
#